data_dab3745e331c3c5f5f851af5f3b0784c
#
_entry.id   dab3745e331c3c5f5f851af5f3b0784c
#
_cell.length_a   1.000
_cell.length_b   1.000
_cell.length_c   1.000
_cell.angle_alpha   90.00
_cell.angle_beta   90.00
_cell.angle_gamma   90.00
#
_symmetry.space_group_name_H-M   'P 1'
#
loop_
_entity.id
_entity.type
_entity.pdbx_description
1 polymer ?
#
loop_
_entity_poly.entity_id
_entity_poly.type
_entity_poly.pdbx_seq_one_letter_code
_entity_poly.pdbx_strand_id
1 'polypeptide(L)'
;RNEGPTRLGHTILYDTLINDYATNDIVMIYHADMYACPNMDEEVLKHLERGKVVSATRIEPPLHPDGPEKILQDFGIEPEEFDEMGLMEFLKEDEYGEDKLTEGIFAPWAIYKEDFQSIGGHDPLYAPQSKEDSDIFNRFILAGYETIQTWQGFVYHMTCRGSRFKDGAMRNPAGQVFMKGRESSEWLAQNLRSTRNFIRKWGHMVQHDEYLKPIVPPKYDIGFVVENCSLNMLKELEPWCCDMYGDWVGHKGFGVNKYIEEEQPNTKFNLSYKLHSH
;
A
#
# COMPACT_ATOMS: atom_id res chain seq x y z
N ARG A 1 4.80 15.71 13.23
CA ARG A 1 3.61 16.19 12.49
C ARG A 1 3.98 16.51 11.04
N ASN A 2 3.09 16.22 10.11
CA ASN A 2 3.27 16.56 8.69
C ASN A 2 2.72 17.99 8.43
N GLU A 3 3.38 18.99 8.96
CA GLU A 3 2.90 20.39 9.01
C GLU A 3 3.59 21.31 7.99
N GLY A 4 4.25 20.77 6.99
CA GLY A 4 4.88 21.58 5.95
C GLY A 4 3.90 22.00 4.84
N PRO A 5 4.30 22.95 3.97
CA PRO A 5 3.55 23.31 2.78
C PRO A 5 3.45 22.15 1.78
N THR A 6 4.32 21.14 1.92
CA THR A 6 4.34 19.91 1.11
C THR A 6 4.12 18.71 2.01
N ARG A 7 3.12 17.90 1.66
CA ARG A 7 2.82 16.66 2.37
C ARG A 7 3.93 15.63 2.14
N LEU A 8 4.62 15.21 3.22
CA LEU A 8 5.65 14.18 3.15
C LEU A 8 5.06 12.78 2.92
N GLY A 9 3.92 12.49 3.58
CA GLY A 9 3.20 11.22 3.46
C GLY A 9 3.80 10.07 4.27
N HIS A 10 3.16 8.93 4.15
CA HIS A 10 3.47 7.73 4.94
C HIS A 10 4.90 7.24 4.70
N THR A 11 5.30 7.11 3.44
CA THR A 11 6.59 6.61 2.99
C THR A 11 7.75 7.26 3.74
N ILE A 12 7.78 8.58 3.76
CA ILE A 12 8.89 9.33 4.40
C ILE A 12 8.73 9.38 5.92
N LEU A 13 7.49 9.51 6.41
CA LEU A 13 7.25 9.64 7.85
C LEU A 13 7.55 8.34 8.61
N TYR A 14 7.18 7.18 8.08
CA TYR A 14 7.50 5.90 8.70
C TYR A 14 9.01 5.70 8.78
N ASP A 15 9.72 5.93 7.69
CA ASP A 15 11.17 5.79 7.65
C ASP A 15 11.87 6.75 8.61
N THR A 16 11.44 8.02 8.67
CA THR A 16 11.93 8.99 9.63
C THR A 16 11.68 8.54 11.08
N LEU A 17 10.46 8.09 11.38
CA LEU A 17 10.13 7.63 12.73
C LEU A 17 10.96 6.41 13.14
N ILE A 18 11.14 5.46 12.23
CA ILE A 18 11.91 4.25 12.49
C ILE A 18 13.41 4.57 12.64
N ASN A 19 13.97 5.34 11.72
CA ASN A 19 15.41 5.57 11.67
C ASN A 19 15.90 6.55 12.72
N ASP A 20 15.16 7.65 12.94
CA ASP A 20 15.63 8.78 13.71
C ASP A 20 15.05 8.80 15.14
N TYR A 21 13.89 8.17 15.37
CA TYR A 21 13.18 8.30 16.66
C TYR A 21 12.96 6.98 17.38
N ALA A 22 12.75 5.86 16.69
CA ALA A 22 12.56 4.57 17.34
C ALA A 22 13.85 4.12 18.05
N THR A 23 13.75 3.83 19.35
CA THR A 23 14.88 3.41 20.18
C THR A 23 14.94 1.91 20.42
N ASN A 24 13.82 1.19 20.11
CA ASN A 24 13.71 -0.24 20.30
C ASN A 24 14.17 -1.02 19.06
N ASP A 25 14.53 -2.28 19.26
CA ASP A 25 14.97 -3.17 18.19
C ASP A 25 13.82 -3.68 17.33
N ILE A 26 12.59 -3.62 17.82
CA ILE A 26 11.36 -3.99 17.11
C ILE A 26 10.56 -2.74 16.83
N VAL A 27 10.05 -2.64 15.62
CA VAL A 27 9.18 -1.55 15.15
C VAL A 27 7.92 -2.12 14.53
N MET A 28 6.83 -1.37 14.64
CA MET A 28 5.55 -1.72 14.02
C MET A 28 5.05 -0.55 13.16
N ILE A 29 4.70 -0.84 11.92
CA ILE A 29 3.93 0.08 11.08
C ILE A 29 2.46 -0.03 11.51
N TYR A 30 1.94 1.10 12.02
CA TYR A 30 0.63 1.16 12.63
C TYR A 30 -0.13 2.40 12.14
N HIS A 31 -1.38 2.25 11.73
CA HIS A 31 -2.19 3.37 11.28
C HIS A 31 -2.90 4.06 12.44
N ALA A 32 -3.07 5.38 12.35
CA ALA A 32 -3.67 6.19 13.41
C ALA A 32 -5.18 5.97 13.59
N ASP A 33 -5.84 5.29 12.67
CA ASP A 33 -7.25 4.91 12.69
C ASP A 33 -7.48 3.43 13.08
N MET A 34 -6.50 2.83 13.74
CA MET A 34 -6.58 1.48 14.31
C MET A 34 -6.62 1.53 15.83
N TYR A 35 -7.47 0.70 16.42
CA TYR A 35 -7.53 0.41 17.84
C TYR A 35 -6.88 -0.93 18.12
N ALA A 36 -5.85 -0.97 18.97
CA ALA A 36 -5.19 -2.21 19.38
C ALA A 36 -6.09 -2.99 20.35
N CYS A 37 -6.47 -4.19 19.97
CA CYS A 37 -7.19 -5.08 20.86
C CYS A 37 -6.25 -5.63 21.96
N PRO A 38 -6.78 -6.11 23.10
CA PRO A 38 -5.98 -6.67 24.16
C PRO A 38 -5.02 -7.78 23.66
N ASN A 39 -3.78 -7.77 24.15
CA ASN A 39 -2.71 -8.75 23.86
C ASN A 39 -2.25 -8.77 22.39
N MET A 40 -2.69 -7.82 21.54
CA MET A 40 -2.31 -7.79 20.13
C MET A 40 -0.78 -7.79 19.94
N ASP A 41 -0.09 -6.98 20.72
CA ASP A 41 1.38 -6.87 20.68
C ASP A 41 2.06 -8.15 21.15
N GLU A 42 1.58 -8.78 22.23
CA GLU A 42 2.12 -10.06 22.73
C GLU A 42 1.97 -11.16 21.67
N GLU A 43 0.81 -11.26 21.02
CA GLU A 43 0.56 -12.27 19.99
C GLU A 43 1.36 -12.01 18.70
N VAL A 44 1.60 -10.76 18.33
CA VAL A 44 2.50 -10.44 17.22
C VAL A 44 3.95 -10.78 17.56
N LEU A 45 4.42 -10.44 18.78
CA LEU A 45 5.78 -10.69 19.21
C LEU A 45 6.08 -12.19 19.39
N LYS A 46 5.09 -13.00 19.75
CA LYS A 46 5.21 -14.46 19.88
C LYS A 46 5.74 -15.14 18.61
N HIS A 47 5.43 -14.60 17.44
CA HIS A 47 5.80 -15.13 16.14
C HIS A 47 6.95 -14.37 15.46
N LEU A 48 7.40 -13.25 16.08
CA LEU A 48 8.40 -12.38 15.48
C LEU A 48 9.82 -12.88 15.74
N GLU A 49 10.54 -13.16 14.67
CA GLU A 49 11.96 -13.51 14.65
C GLU A 49 12.69 -12.73 13.55
N ARG A 50 14.02 -12.74 13.56
CA ARG A 50 14.81 -12.18 12.48
C ARG A 50 14.48 -12.87 11.15
N GLY A 51 14.29 -12.08 10.09
CA GLY A 51 13.86 -12.57 8.79
C GLY A 51 12.36 -12.85 8.67
N LYS A 52 11.56 -12.45 9.66
CA LYS A 52 10.10 -12.54 9.63
C LYS A 52 9.44 -11.17 9.73
N VAL A 53 8.28 -11.05 9.10
CA VAL A 53 7.36 -9.90 9.21
C VAL A 53 6.02 -10.43 9.69
N VAL A 54 5.52 -9.89 10.79
CA VAL A 54 4.30 -10.40 11.44
C VAL A 54 3.21 -9.34 11.44
N SER A 55 2.06 -9.66 10.86
CA SER A 55 0.87 -8.82 10.82
C SER A 55 -0.17 -9.26 11.85
N ALA A 56 -0.84 -8.30 12.48
CA ALA A 56 -2.07 -8.57 13.24
C ALA A 56 -3.28 -8.66 12.31
N THR A 57 -4.30 -9.42 12.71
CA THR A 57 -5.55 -9.53 11.96
C THR A 57 -6.44 -8.31 12.17
N ARG A 58 -6.99 -7.80 11.08
CA ARG A 58 -7.90 -6.65 11.11
C ARG A 58 -9.34 -7.09 11.26
N ILE A 59 -10.05 -6.39 12.16
CA ILE A 59 -11.51 -6.35 12.22
C ILE A 59 -11.91 -5.00 11.64
N GLU A 60 -12.76 -4.98 10.62
CA GLU A 60 -13.12 -3.76 9.87
C GLU A 60 -14.64 -3.65 9.67
N PRO A 61 -15.23 -2.44 9.67
CA PRO A 61 -16.57 -2.26 9.14
C PRO A 61 -16.62 -2.62 7.64
N PRO A 62 -17.77 -3.04 7.09
CA PRO A 62 -17.91 -3.57 5.73
C PRO A 62 -17.84 -2.47 4.66
N LEU A 63 -16.75 -1.71 4.63
CA LEU A 63 -16.48 -0.63 3.68
C LEU A 63 -15.62 -1.05 2.49
N HIS A 64 -14.80 -2.06 2.69
CA HIS A 64 -13.98 -2.67 1.65
C HIS A 64 -14.53 -4.05 1.30
N PRO A 65 -14.22 -4.57 0.11
CA PRO A 65 -14.61 -5.93 -0.26
C PRO A 65 -14.19 -6.93 0.79
N ASP A 66 -15.01 -7.97 0.99
CA ASP A 66 -14.70 -9.11 1.83
C ASP A 66 -13.46 -9.86 1.34
N GLY A 67 -12.75 -10.49 2.26
CA GLY A 67 -11.57 -11.28 2.00
C GLY A 67 -11.22 -12.17 3.18
N PRO A 68 -10.56 -13.33 2.92
CA PRO A 68 -10.23 -14.29 3.98
C PRO A 68 -9.13 -13.80 4.93
N GLU A 69 -8.51 -12.65 4.63
CA GLU A 69 -7.41 -12.06 5.42
C GLU A 69 -7.88 -11.16 6.57
N LYS A 70 -9.18 -10.95 6.71
CA LYS A 70 -9.76 -10.04 7.71
C LYS A 70 -11.13 -10.50 8.18
N ILE A 71 -11.65 -9.80 9.17
CA ILE A 71 -12.98 -10.00 9.73
C ILE A 71 -13.81 -8.77 9.43
N LEU A 72 -14.97 -8.93 8.82
CA LEU A 72 -15.92 -7.84 8.62
C LEU A 72 -16.93 -7.81 9.77
N GLN A 73 -16.75 -6.86 10.67
CA GLN A 73 -17.67 -6.58 11.78
C GLN A 73 -17.65 -5.08 12.10
N ASP A 74 -18.81 -4.50 12.29
CA ASP A 74 -18.98 -3.07 12.50
C ASP A 74 -19.13 -2.73 13.99
N PHE A 75 -18.11 -2.08 14.55
CA PHE A 75 -18.11 -1.51 15.91
C PHE A 75 -17.97 0.02 15.89
N GLY A 76 -18.31 0.67 14.78
CA GLY A 76 -18.23 2.11 14.59
C GLY A 76 -17.20 2.52 13.54
N ILE A 77 -17.48 3.64 12.87
CA ILE A 77 -16.60 4.22 11.84
C ILE A 77 -15.95 5.53 12.30
N GLU A 78 -16.38 6.06 13.43
CA GLU A 78 -15.88 7.26 14.09
C GLU A 78 -15.57 6.97 15.55
N PRO A 79 -14.61 7.67 16.18
CA PRO A 79 -14.31 7.47 17.60
C PRO A 79 -15.51 7.66 18.52
N GLU A 80 -16.46 8.54 18.15
CA GLU A 80 -17.64 8.85 18.93
C GLU A 80 -18.73 7.77 18.89
N GLU A 81 -18.67 6.90 17.87
CA GLU A 81 -19.60 5.75 17.73
C GLU A 81 -18.91 4.41 18.05
N PHE A 82 -17.67 4.43 18.48
CA PHE A 82 -16.91 3.20 18.71
C PHE A 82 -17.50 2.39 19.87
N ASP A 83 -18.02 1.21 19.56
CA ASP A 83 -18.53 0.23 20.53
C ASP A 83 -17.42 -0.70 21.03
N GLU A 84 -16.60 -0.18 21.94
CA GLU A 84 -15.52 -0.95 22.55
C GLU A 84 -16.03 -2.18 23.32
N MET A 85 -17.19 -2.06 24.00
CA MET A 85 -17.75 -3.19 24.75
C MET A 85 -18.19 -4.31 23.82
N GLY A 86 -18.89 -3.98 22.74
CA GLY A 86 -19.30 -4.95 21.73
C GLY A 86 -18.11 -5.63 21.08
N LEU A 87 -17.03 -4.88 20.78
CA LEU A 87 -15.78 -5.45 20.29
C LEU A 87 -15.17 -6.43 21.30
N MET A 88 -15.13 -6.06 22.60
CA MET A 88 -14.58 -6.93 23.65
C MET A 88 -15.42 -8.19 23.87
N GLU A 89 -16.75 -8.12 23.69
CA GLU A 89 -17.61 -9.31 23.74
C GLU A 89 -17.35 -10.21 22.53
N PHE A 90 -17.27 -9.64 21.34
CA PHE A 90 -16.97 -10.35 20.11
C PHE A 90 -15.63 -11.13 20.20
N LEU A 91 -14.58 -10.51 20.74
CA LEU A 91 -13.27 -11.14 20.90
C LEU A 91 -13.24 -12.30 21.92
N LYS A 92 -14.27 -12.46 22.74
CA LYS A 92 -14.40 -13.60 23.67
C LYS A 92 -15.00 -14.84 23.00
N GLU A 93 -15.70 -14.65 21.88
CA GLU A 93 -16.25 -15.73 21.07
C GLU A 93 -15.09 -16.34 20.24
N ASP A 94 -14.40 -17.31 20.81
CA ASP A 94 -13.20 -17.92 20.23
C ASP A 94 -13.53 -18.81 19.00
N GLU A 95 -13.85 -18.16 17.89
CA GLU A 95 -14.14 -18.85 16.61
C GLU A 95 -12.90 -19.12 15.75
N TYR A 96 -11.75 -18.55 16.09
CA TYR A 96 -10.59 -18.53 15.18
C TYR A 96 -9.58 -19.64 15.44
N GLY A 97 -9.80 -20.43 16.45
CA GLY A 97 -8.93 -21.57 16.82
C GLY A 97 -7.59 -21.15 17.45
N GLU A 98 -7.05 -22.00 18.29
CA GLU A 98 -5.73 -21.77 18.87
C GLU A 98 -4.66 -21.77 17.77
N ASP A 99 -3.77 -20.77 17.77
CA ASP A 99 -2.57 -20.68 16.92
C ASP A 99 -2.80 -20.71 15.38
N LYS A 100 -3.96 -20.20 14.89
CA LYS A 100 -4.15 -20.05 13.44
C LYS A 100 -3.19 -18.99 12.90
N LEU A 101 -2.38 -19.39 11.90
CA LEU A 101 -1.47 -18.51 11.17
C LEU A 101 -1.77 -18.60 9.67
N THR A 102 -1.62 -17.46 8.98
CA THR A 102 -1.64 -17.35 7.51
C THR A 102 -0.43 -16.55 7.03
N GLU A 103 -0.18 -16.53 5.72
CA GLU A 103 1.03 -15.91 5.16
C GLU A 103 0.82 -14.48 4.62
N GLY A 104 -0.25 -13.78 5.02
CA GLY A 104 -0.54 -12.41 4.60
C GLY A 104 0.40 -11.38 5.19
N ILE A 105 0.51 -10.24 4.50
CA ILE A 105 1.21 -9.06 5.02
C ILE A 105 0.44 -7.80 4.70
N PHE A 106 0.10 -7.03 5.73
CA PHE A 106 -0.59 -5.74 5.65
C PHE A 106 -0.47 -5.03 7.01
N ALA A 107 -0.72 -3.73 7.04
CA ALA A 107 -0.71 -2.99 8.31
C ALA A 107 -1.87 -3.43 9.24
N PRO A 108 -1.62 -3.54 10.58
CA PRO A 108 -0.33 -3.31 11.21
C PRO A 108 0.60 -4.51 11.06
N TRP A 109 1.88 -4.25 10.88
CA TRP A 109 2.91 -5.29 10.81
C TRP A 109 4.16 -4.89 11.58
N ALA A 110 4.80 -5.87 12.23
CA ALA A 110 6.00 -5.71 13.02
C ALA A 110 7.20 -6.40 12.36
N ILE A 111 8.38 -5.81 12.59
CA ILE A 111 9.66 -6.31 12.07
C ILE A 111 10.79 -5.86 13.00
N TYR A 112 11.93 -6.54 12.98
CA TYR A 112 13.15 -6.01 13.57
C TYR A 112 13.63 -4.77 12.79
N LYS A 113 13.98 -3.70 13.52
CA LYS A 113 14.45 -2.43 12.94
C LYS A 113 15.62 -2.63 11.97
N GLU A 114 16.59 -3.46 12.32
CA GLU A 114 17.71 -3.76 11.43
C GLU A 114 17.28 -4.47 10.14
N ASP A 115 16.28 -5.35 10.19
CA ASP A 115 15.73 -6.01 9.02
C ASP A 115 15.04 -4.99 8.10
N PHE A 116 14.24 -4.08 8.67
CA PHE A 116 13.65 -2.97 7.93
C PHE A 116 14.72 -2.09 7.26
N GLN A 117 15.78 -1.76 7.98
CA GLN A 117 16.88 -0.96 7.47
C GLN A 117 17.69 -1.69 6.39
N SER A 118 17.91 -3.01 6.54
CA SER A 118 18.65 -3.82 5.57
C SER A 118 17.96 -3.90 4.20
N ILE A 119 16.63 -3.87 4.20
CA ILE A 119 15.83 -3.80 2.96
C ILE A 119 15.79 -2.39 2.36
N GLY A 120 16.27 -1.38 3.09
CA GLY A 120 16.33 0.03 2.66
C GLY A 120 15.07 0.84 2.95
N GLY A 121 14.19 0.37 3.85
CA GLY A 121 12.94 1.05 4.20
C GLY A 121 11.96 1.16 3.01
N HIS A 122 11.05 2.13 3.06
CA HIS A 122 10.16 2.42 1.93
C HIS A 122 10.88 3.15 0.80
N ASP A 123 10.50 2.92 -0.45
CA ASP A 123 11.05 3.65 -1.59
C ASP A 123 10.36 5.03 -1.71
N PRO A 124 11.09 6.15 -1.57
CA PRO A 124 10.53 7.50 -1.68
C PRO A 124 9.92 7.80 -3.05
N LEU A 125 10.13 6.96 -4.04
CA LEU A 125 9.45 7.00 -5.35
C LEU A 125 7.92 7.04 -5.22
N TYR A 126 7.38 6.48 -4.13
CA TYR A 126 5.94 6.39 -3.88
C TYR A 126 5.40 7.49 -2.96
N ALA A 127 6.25 8.42 -2.53
CA ALA A 127 5.81 9.53 -1.71
C ALA A 127 4.77 10.42 -2.45
N PRO A 128 3.76 10.93 -1.76
CA PRO A 128 3.49 10.80 -0.33
C PRO A 128 2.82 9.49 0.08
N GLN A 129 2.24 8.73 -0.85
CA GLN A 129 1.51 7.48 -0.55
C GLN A 129 1.15 6.71 -1.83
N SER A 130 0.62 5.49 -1.64
CA SER A 130 0.12 4.55 -2.63
C SER A 130 1.24 3.73 -3.29
N LYS A 131 1.14 2.41 -3.18
CA LYS A 131 2.08 1.37 -3.64
C LYS A 131 3.38 1.23 -2.83
N GLU A 132 3.63 2.07 -1.83
CA GLU A 132 4.77 1.95 -0.91
C GLU A 132 4.77 0.60 -0.20
N ASP A 133 3.62 0.19 0.35
CA ASP A 133 3.44 -1.10 1.02
C ASP A 133 3.70 -2.26 0.06
N SER A 134 3.06 -2.24 -1.11
CA SER A 134 3.24 -3.31 -2.11
C SER A 134 4.69 -3.42 -2.58
N ASP A 135 5.41 -2.30 -2.65
CA ASP A 135 6.82 -2.28 -3.03
C ASP A 135 7.71 -2.91 -1.95
N ILE A 136 7.54 -2.50 -0.69
CA ILE A 136 8.36 -3.04 0.40
C ILE A 136 8.04 -4.53 0.63
N PHE A 137 6.78 -4.92 0.51
CA PHE A 137 6.36 -6.32 0.65
C PHE A 137 6.95 -7.21 -0.45
N ASN A 138 6.97 -6.75 -1.71
CA ASN A 138 7.66 -7.46 -2.79
C ASN A 138 9.16 -7.64 -2.47
N ARG A 139 9.80 -6.61 -1.91
CA ARG A 139 11.22 -6.69 -1.52
C ARG A 139 11.45 -7.67 -0.36
N PHE A 140 10.55 -7.75 0.62
CA PHE A 140 10.63 -8.77 1.66
C PHE A 140 10.56 -10.18 1.07
N ILE A 141 9.59 -10.45 0.19
CA ILE A 141 9.47 -11.77 -0.46
C ILE A 141 10.74 -12.14 -1.23
N LEU A 142 11.29 -11.21 -2.04
CA LEU A 142 12.49 -11.47 -2.83
C LEU A 142 13.76 -11.61 -1.97
N ALA A 143 13.79 -10.99 -0.81
CA ALA A 143 14.87 -11.14 0.16
C ALA A 143 14.74 -12.40 1.03
N GLY A 144 13.67 -13.19 0.85
CA GLY A 144 13.45 -14.44 1.57
C GLY A 144 12.85 -14.27 2.96
N TYR A 145 12.23 -13.13 3.25
CA TYR A 145 11.50 -12.95 4.51
C TYR A 145 10.24 -13.81 4.53
N GLU A 146 9.97 -14.40 5.69
CA GLU A 146 8.72 -15.09 5.98
C GLU A 146 7.67 -14.04 6.40
N THR A 147 6.49 -14.09 5.79
CA THR A 147 5.35 -13.27 6.17
C THR A 147 4.36 -14.09 6.97
N ILE A 148 3.92 -13.58 8.11
CA ILE A 148 3.01 -14.25 9.03
C ILE A 148 1.88 -13.28 9.39
N GLN A 149 0.66 -13.74 9.30
CA GLN A 149 -0.49 -13.10 9.92
C GLN A 149 -0.94 -13.96 11.10
N THR A 150 -0.96 -13.40 12.30
CA THR A 150 -1.53 -14.07 13.49
C THR A 150 -3.02 -13.78 13.61
N TRP A 151 -3.81 -14.82 13.86
CA TRP A 151 -5.25 -14.75 14.11
C TRP A 151 -5.61 -14.71 15.60
N GLN A 152 -4.62 -14.43 16.44
CA GLN A 152 -4.78 -14.21 17.89
C GLN A 152 -4.52 -12.74 18.27
N GLY A 153 -3.77 -12.01 17.46
CA GLY A 153 -3.53 -10.57 17.62
C GLY A 153 -4.45 -9.75 16.72
N PHE A 154 -5.38 -8.98 17.30
CA PHE A 154 -6.39 -8.23 16.56
C PHE A 154 -6.22 -6.73 16.68
N VAL A 155 -6.62 -6.03 15.62
CA VAL A 155 -6.85 -4.59 15.63
C VAL A 155 -8.24 -4.28 15.05
N TYR A 156 -8.93 -3.32 15.62
CA TYR A 156 -10.09 -2.75 14.98
C TYR A 156 -9.69 -1.56 14.12
N HIS A 157 -9.91 -1.65 12.83
CA HIS A 157 -9.53 -0.63 11.85
C HIS A 157 -10.76 0.15 11.40
N MET A 158 -10.93 1.37 11.89
CA MET A 158 -12.09 2.22 11.58
C MET A 158 -12.18 2.61 10.11
N THR A 159 -11.07 2.48 9.38
CA THR A 159 -10.92 2.68 7.93
C THR A 159 -11.43 4.02 7.38
N CYS A 160 -11.22 4.28 6.09
CA CYS A 160 -11.75 5.45 5.38
C CYS A 160 -11.37 6.82 5.96
N ARG A 161 -10.23 6.90 6.63
CA ARG A 161 -9.62 8.12 7.12
C ARG A 161 -8.57 8.66 6.14
N GLY A 162 -8.25 9.91 6.29
CA GLY A 162 -7.19 10.55 5.52
C GLY A 162 -7.61 11.07 4.15
N SER A 163 -6.64 11.28 3.27
CA SER A 163 -6.81 12.03 2.02
C SER A 163 -7.46 11.24 0.88
N ARG A 164 -7.63 9.94 1.03
CA ARG A 164 -8.22 9.11 -0.04
C ARG A 164 -9.66 9.51 -0.32
N PHE A 165 -10.44 9.70 0.73
CA PHE A 165 -11.87 9.96 0.61
C PHE A 165 -12.19 11.41 0.93
N LYS A 166 -13.01 12.02 0.08
CA LYS A 166 -13.40 13.41 0.23
C LYS A 166 -14.34 13.61 1.42
N ASP A 167 -15.32 12.71 1.55
CA ASP A 167 -16.42 12.85 2.50
C ASP A 167 -16.41 11.78 3.62
N GLY A 168 -15.42 10.86 3.60
CA GLY A 168 -15.32 9.77 4.56
C GLY A 168 -16.39 8.70 4.40
N ALA A 169 -16.46 7.80 5.39
CA ALA A 169 -17.52 6.81 5.50
C ALA A 169 -18.78 7.43 6.09
N MET A 170 -19.95 6.91 5.72
CA MET A 170 -21.26 7.41 6.16
C MET A 170 -22.17 6.22 6.49
N ARG A 171 -23.23 6.50 7.26
CA ARG A 171 -24.31 5.54 7.48
C ARG A 171 -25.57 5.94 6.72
N ASN A 172 -26.25 4.96 6.13
CA ASN A 172 -27.58 5.15 5.56
C ASN A 172 -28.65 5.19 6.68
N PRO A 173 -29.92 5.53 6.37
CA PRO A 173 -30.98 5.56 7.39
C PRO A 173 -31.25 4.20 8.07
N ALA A 174 -30.81 3.09 7.49
CA ALA A 174 -30.90 1.75 8.07
C ALA A 174 -29.67 1.42 8.94
N GLY A 175 -28.73 2.36 9.12
CA GLY A 175 -27.51 2.18 9.91
C GLY A 175 -26.36 1.46 9.19
N GLN A 176 -26.55 1.03 7.95
CA GLN A 176 -25.50 0.34 7.19
C GLN A 176 -24.42 1.34 6.74
N VAL A 177 -23.17 0.93 6.86
CA VAL A 177 -22.02 1.73 6.46
C VAL A 177 -21.86 1.73 4.94
N PHE A 178 -21.58 2.87 4.37
CA PHE A 178 -21.27 3.01 2.95
C PHE A 178 -20.35 4.19 2.68
N MET A 179 -19.72 4.17 1.52
CA MET A 179 -18.89 5.26 1.02
C MET A 179 -19.67 6.08 0.02
N LYS A 180 -20.02 7.30 0.38
CA LYS A 180 -20.67 8.23 -0.54
C LYS A 180 -19.63 8.89 -1.46
N GLY A 181 -18.47 9.04 -1.03
CA GLY A 181 -17.47 9.78 -1.75
C GLY A 181 -16.92 9.03 -2.95
N ARG A 182 -16.25 9.78 -3.74
CA ARG A 182 -15.23 9.30 -4.66
C ARG A 182 -13.89 9.62 -4.01
N GLU A 183 -12.90 8.85 -4.34
CA GLU A 183 -11.55 9.23 -4.01
C GLU A 183 -11.31 10.66 -4.47
N SER A 184 -10.55 11.43 -3.68
CA SER A 184 -10.18 12.79 -4.06
C SER A 184 -9.38 12.78 -5.36
N SER A 185 -9.50 13.84 -6.16
CA SER A 185 -8.75 13.98 -7.43
C SER A 185 -7.24 13.92 -7.21
N GLU A 186 -6.77 14.46 -6.09
CA GLU A 186 -5.36 14.43 -5.69
C GLU A 186 -4.89 13.01 -5.41
N TRP A 187 -5.70 12.23 -4.68
CA TRP A 187 -5.38 10.84 -4.40
C TRP A 187 -5.38 10.00 -5.68
N LEU A 188 -6.37 10.18 -6.56
CA LEU A 188 -6.44 9.47 -7.85
C LEU A 188 -5.20 9.76 -8.70
N ALA A 189 -4.82 11.04 -8.82
CA ALA A 189 -3.63 11.43 -9.57
C ALA A 189 -2.36 10.82 -8.97
N GLN A 190 -2.23 10.83 -7.64
CA GLN A 190 -1.11 10.22 -6.93
C GLN A 190 -1.09 8.69 -7.14
N ASN A 191 -2.23 8.03 -6.98
CA ASN A 191 -2.34 6.59 -7.18
C ASN A 191 -1.95 6.17 -8.61
N LEU A 192 -2.37 6.93 -9.61
CA LEU A 192 -1.98 6.68 -11.01
C LEU A 192 -0.47 6.83 -11.24
N ARG A 193 0.16 7.87 -10.66
CA ARG A 193 1.62 8.04 -10.73
C ARG A 193 2.36 6.89 -10.06
N SER A 194 1.95 6.55 -8.85
CA SER A 194 2.55 5.44 -8.10
C SER A 194 2.36 4.10 -8.81
N THR A 195 1.20 3.88 -9.43
CA THR A 195 0.94 2.68 -10.24
C THR A 195 1.89 2.60 -11.45
N ARG A 196 2.09 3.70 -12.20
CA ARG A 196 3.05 3.71 -13.30
C ARG A 196 4.47 3.45 -12.83
N ASN A 197 4.89 4.04 -11.71
CA ASN A 197 6.19 3.81 -11.11
C ASN A 197 6.38 2.37 -10.62
N PHE A 198 5.31 1.78 -10.07
CA PHE A 198 5.31 0.37 -9.68
C PHE A 198 5.52 -0.55 -10.89
N ILE A 199 4.81 -0.31 -11.98
CA ILE A 199 4.95 -1.08 -13.22
C ILE A 199 6.36 -0.89 -13.80
N ARG A 200 6.89 0.35 -13.87
CA ARG A 200 8.26 0.60 -14.32
C ARG A 200 9.30 -0.17 -13.51
N LYS A 201 9.10 -0.25 -12.19
CA LYS A 201 10.02 -0.95 -11.28
C LYS A 201 9.89 -2.46 -11.40
N TRP A 202 8.67 -2.98 -11.37
CA TRP A 202 8.38 -4.40 -11.20
C TRP A 202 7.99 -5.12 -12.49
N GLY A 203 7.55 -4.42 -13.53
CA GLY A 203 7.09 -4.99 -14.81
C GLY A 203 5.67 -5.57 -14.75
N HIS A 204 4.96 -5.39 -13.64
CA HIS A 204 3.60 -5.89 -13.44
C HIS A 204 2.79 -4.98 -12.52
N MET A 205 1.48 -5.15 -12.49
CA MET A 205 0.60 -4.58 -11.47
C MET A 205 0.83 -5.27 -10.13
N VAL A 206 0.38 -4.66 -9.03
CA VAL A 206 0.35 -5.33 -7.72
C VAL A 206 -0.41 -6.63 -7.83
N GLN A 207 0.18 -7.71 -7.37
CA GLN A 207 -0.40 -9.04 -7.30
C GLN A 207 -0.19 -9.64 -5.91
N HIS A 208 -1.16 -10.37 -5.44
CA HIS A 208 -1.13 -11.10 -4.18
C HIS A 208 -2.10 -12.28 -4.26
N ASP A 209 -1.97 -13.24 -3.35
CA ASP A 209 -2.94 -14.30 -3.16
C ASP A 209 -4.18 -13.80 -2.37
N GLU A 210 -5.06 -14.71 -2.01
CA GLU A 210 -6.29 -14.40 -1.26
C GLU A 210 -6.03 -13.88 0.16
N TYR A 211 -4.88 -14.20 0.77
CA TYR A 211 -4.47 -13.72 2.09
C TYR A 211 -3.56 -12.48 2.03
N LEU A 212 -3.44 -11.85 0.87
CA LEU A 212 -2.57 -10.69 0.62
C LEU A 212 -1.06 -10.98 0.70
N LYS A 213 -0.64 -12.26 0.58
CA LYS A 213 0.77 -12.58 0.38
C LYS A 213 1.20 -12.11 -1.02
N PRO A 214 2.26 -11.31 -1.14
CA PRO A 214 2.70 -10.81 -2.43
C PRO A 214 3.09 -11.92 -3.40
N ILE A 215 2.66 -11.77 -4.66
CA ILE A 215 3.10 -12.56 -5.80
C ILE A 215 3.99 -11.65 -6.64
N VAL A 216 5.26 -12.02 -6.81
CA VAL A 216 6.26 -11.21 -7.51
C VAL A 216 6.71 -11.93 -8.79
N PRO A 217 6.00 -11.75 -9.93
CA PRO A 217 6.43 -12.31 -11.20
C PRO A 217 7.79 -11.72 -11.65
N PRO A 218 8.56 -12.44 -12.47
CA PRO A 218 9.77 -11.90 -13.02
C PRO A 218 9.47 -10.70 -13.94
N LYS A 219 10.32 -9.68 -13.86
CA LYS A 219 10.28 -8.57 -14.81
C LYS A 219 10.98 -8.97 -16.11
N TYR A 220 10.28 -8.80 -17.22
CA TYR A 220 10.84 -9.05 -18.56
C TYR A 220 11.34 -7.75 -19.19
N ASP A 221 12.38 -7.85 -19.99
CA ASP A 221 12.86 -6.78 -20.83
C ASP A 221 12.02 -6.75 -22.13
N ILE A 222 11.11 -5.79 -22.23
CA ILE A 222 10.13 -5.69 -23.30
C ILE A 222 10.35 -4.36 -24.03
N GLY A 223 10.51 -4.41 -25.36
CA GLY A 223 10.47 -3.25 -26.23
C GLY A 223 9.13 -3.14 -26.97
N PHE A 224 8.64 -1.92 -27.14
CA PHE A 224 7.48 -1.64 -27.98
C PHE A 224 7.84 -0.84 -29.21
N VAL A 225 7.23 -1.17 -30.35
CA VAL A 225 7.18 -0.33 -31.54
C VAL A 225 5.73 0.10 -31.72
N VAL A 226 5.46 1.39 -31.74
CA VAL A 226 4.10 1.94 -31.76
C VAL A 226 3.96 2.93 -32.89
N GLU A 227 2.98 2.69 -33.75
CA GLU A 227 2.59 3.60 -34.84
C GLU A 227 1.34 4.40 -34.45
N ASN A 228 1.27 5.65 -34.91
CA ASN A 228 0.15 6.56 -34.62
C ASN A 228 -0.14 6.72 -33.10
N CYS A 229 0.93 6.79 -32.31
CA CYS A 229 0.83 6.83 -30.85
C CYS A 229 0.23 8.15 -30.33
N SER A 230 -0.94 8.09 -29.72
CA SER A 230 -1.52 9.22 -29.01
C SER A 230 -0.87 9.39 -27.61
N LEU A 231 -1.00 10.59 -27.04
CA LEU A 231 -0.51 10.86 -25.67
C LEU A 231 -1.12 9.89 -24.63
N ASN A 232 -2.39 9.52 -24.81
CA ASN A 232 -3.04 8.57 -23.90
C ASN A 232 -2.44 7.17 -24.05
N MET A 233 -2.24 6.71 -25.29
CA MET A 233 -1.56 5.41 -25.52
C MET A 233 -0.14 5.41 -24.93
N LEU A 234 0.59 6.52 -25.08
CA LEU A 234 1.92 6.64 -24.49
C LEU A 234 1.89 6.50 -22.96
N LYS A 235 0.94 7.19 -22.31
CA LYS A 235 0.76 7.10 -20.84
C LYS A 235 0.42 5.67 -20.36
N GLU A 236 -0.31 4.92 -21.15
CA GLU A 236 -0.71 3.54 -20.81
C GLU A 236 0.40 2.52 -21.10
N LEU A 237 1.14 2.68 -22.19
CA LEU A 237 2.10 1.68 -22.65
C LEU A 237 3.50 1.87 -22.07
N GLU A 238 3.96 3.13 -21.91
CA GLU A 238 5.32 3.42 -21.50
C GLU A 238 5.74 2.70 -20.19
N PRO A 239 4.93 2.60 -19.13
CA PRO A 239 5.39 1.93 -17.90
C PRO A 239 5.74 0.46 -18.05
N TRP A 240 5.20 -0.21 -19.07
CA TRP A 240 5.31 -1.66 -19.27
C TRP A 240 6.53 -2.12 -20.06
N CYS A 241 7.28 -1.21 -20.66
CA CYS A 241 8.43 -1.55 -21.52
C CYS A 241 9.72 -0.97 -20.96
N CYS A 242 10.84 -1.50 -21.42
CA CYS A 242 12.17 -0.94 -21.17
C CYS A 242 12.52 0.10 -22.22
N ASP A 243 12.16 -0.15 -23.49
CA ASP A 243 12.34 0.75 -24.61
C ASP A 243 11.04 0.89 -25.43
N MET A 244 10.80 2.08 -25.96
CA MET A 244 9.65 2.34 -26.80
C MET A 244 10.04 3.16 -28.01
N TYR A 245 9.75 2.64 -29.18
CA TYR A 245 10.00 3.28 -30.49
C TYR A 245 8.69 3.73 -31.08
N GLY A 246 8.59 5.02 -31.41
CA GLY A 246 7.35 5.57 -31.92
C GLY A 246 7.54 6.65 -32.99
N ASP A 247 6.47 6.86 -33.76
CA ASP A 247 6.38 7.87 -34.82
C ASP A 247 6.04 9.26 -34.29
N TRP A 248 6.76 9.69 -33.26
CA TRP A 248 6.51 10.99 -32.57
C TRP A 248 6.62 12.20 -33.54
N VAL A 249 7.39 12.06 -34.60
CA VAL A 249 7.74 13.11 -35.55
C VAL A 249 6.56 13.47 -36.47
N GLY A 250 5.67 12.53 -36.78
CA GLY A 250 4.54 12.75 -37.68
C GLY A 250 3.43 13.63 -37.11
N HIS A 251 3.33 13.73 -35.80
CA HIS A 251 2.32 14.50 -35.07
C HIS A 251 2.87 15.79 -34.43
N LYS A 252 3.76 16.50 -35.11
CA LYS A 252 4.38 17.76 -34.66
C LYS A 252 5.18 17.68 -33.35
N GLY A 253 5.72 16.50 -32.97
CA GLY A 253 6.61 16.32 -31.81
C GLY A 253 6.01 16.65 -30.44
N PHE A 254 4.74 17.03 -30.40
CA PHE A 254 4.09 17.59 -29.20
C PHE A 254 3.77 16.56 -28.12
N GLY A 255 3.57 15.30 -28.50
CA GLY A 255 3.09 14.28 -27.56
C GLY A 255 4.17 13.77 -26.62
N VAL A 256 5.31 13.32 -27.17
CA VAL A 256 6.38 12.68 -26.37
C VAL A 256 7.11 13.68 -25.49
N ASN A 257 7.46 14.85 -25.99
CA ASN A 257 8.14 15.88 -25.19
C ASN A 257 7.25 16.36 -24.05
N LYS A 258 5.96 16.61 -24.32
CA LYS A 258 5.00 17.00 -23.31
C LYS A 258 4.86 15.90 -22.24
N TYR A 259 4.81 14.65 -22.65
CA TYR A 259 4.78 13.53 -21.72
C TYR A 259 6.02 13.48 -20.82
N ILE A 260 7.22 13.63 -21.39
CA ILE A 260 8.48 13.67 -20.63
C ILE A 260 8.48 14.86 -19.65
N GLU A 261 8.10 16.05 -20.12
CA GLU A 261 8.02 17.24 -19.25
C GLU A 261 7.07 17.04 -18.04
N GLU A 262 5.92 16.42 -18.26
CA GLU A 262 4.91 16.19 -17.22
C GLU A 262 5.28 15.03 -16.29
N GLU A 263 5.85 13.95 -16.81
CA GLU A 263 6.02 12.71 -16.07
C GLU A 263 7.42 12.56 -15.44
N GLN A 264 8.49 13.06 -16.10
CA GLN A 264 9.87 12.94 -15.59
C GLN A 264 10.08 13.46 -14.17
N PRO A 265 9.43 14.57 -13.72
CA PRO A 265 9.55 15.04 -12.35
C PRO A 265 8.97 14.07 -11.30
N ASN A 266 8.14 13.11 -11.72
CA ASN A 266 7.42 12.17 -10.86
C ASN A 266 8.04 10.77 -10.86
N THR A 267 9.18 10.57 -11.52
CA THR A 267 9.81 9.25 -11.62
C THR A 267 11.33 9.34 -11.61
N LYS A 268 11.98 8.32 -11.05
CA LYS A 268 13.44 8.16 -11.11
C LYS A 268 13.95 7.50 -12.39
N PHE A 269 13.03 6.97 -13.20
CA PHE A 269 13.36 6.34 -14.49
C PHE A 269 13.55 7.42 -15.55
N ASN A 270 14.65 7.34 -16.32
CA ASN A 270 14.94 8.33 -17.36
C ASN A 270 14.13 8.06 -18.62
N LEU A 271 13.06 8.83 -18.79
CA LEU A 271 12.13 8.68 -19.91
C LEU A 271 12.75 9.09 -21.25
N SER A 272 13.70 10.02 -21.26
CA SER A 272 14.38 10.45 -22.49
C SER A 272 15.27 9.36 -23.08
N TYR A 273 15.80 8.45 -22.26
CA TYR A 273 16.56 7.31 -22.75
C TYR A 273 15.69 6.13 -23.17
N LYS A 274 14.44 6.12 -22.76
CA LYS A 274 13.50 5.04 -23.01
C LYS A 274 12.65 5.25 -24.26
N LEU A 275 12.42 6.52 -24.62
CA LEU A 275 11.48 6.92 -25.69
C LEU A 275 12.28 7.36 -26.92
N HIS A 276 12.28 6.54 -27.96
CA HIS A 276 13.05 6.72 -29.18
C HIS A 276 12.14 7.09 -30.35
N SER A 277 12.64 7.99 -31.23
CA SER A 277 11.96 8.26 -32.51
C SER A 277 12.23 7.09 -33.48
N HIS A 278 11.21 6.74 -34.22
CA HIS A 278 11.20 5.64 -35.18
C HIS A 278 11.43 6.16 -36.60
#